data_96fdfd888454860b332b50fd8903408b
#
_entry.id   96fdfd888454860b332b50fd8903408b
#
_cell.length_a   1.000
_cell.length_b   1.000
_cell.length_c   1.000
_cell.angle_alpha   90.00
_cell.angle_beta   90.00
_cell.angle_gamma   90.00
#
_symmetry.space_group_name_H-M   'P 1'
#
loop_
_entity.id
_entity.type
_entity.pdbx_description
1 polymer ?
#
loop_
_entity_poly.entity_id
_entity_poly.type
_entity_poly.pdbx_seq_one_letter_code
_entity_poly.pdbx_strand_id
1 'polypeptide(L)'
;MAVSKVLVIGSVYPRFHEDAEVPWLRTSIAHLKKAGLDIQVLAPAYKGLKSHEIDGVKVNRFRYAPASWEFLTHEEGAPSKMANKPWLQLLAIPYIISGFFKCIKICRKFKPDVIHAHWPFPHAYIALGAAKLFKIPLVLNFHGAELLLIRKKKWVKPLLKFAISQAQAVFANSSFTASKIKALRNVEIEWSPYGTTLETGTGNAEPHPVQGKFKILFVGRHIERKGIRYLIEAAKYLPRDQFEIRIVGIGDLTEELKKLASESATPNSAEIIFTGKLSPEALANEYKTANVFTLPAIVDSKGDTEGLGVVLIEAMELGLPIVASNVGGIPDVVIDGETGILVPEKDPEALANAYKRLASNPELISQLLAGAQKRIAECFTWDGIIERQIAVYNKVLK
;
A
#
# COMPACT_ATOMS: atom_id res chain seq x y z
N MET A 1 20.81 -24.38 -2.45
CA MET A 1 20.92 -23.68 -3.75
C MET A 1 20.49 -22.24 -3.54
N ALA A 2 21.05 -21.31 -4.30
CA ALA A 2 20.56 -19.92 -4.28
C ALA A 2 19.38 -19.79 -5.25
N VAL A 3 18.36 -19.00 -4.87
CA VAL A 3 17.23 -18.70 -5.76
C VAL A 3 17.72 -17.97 -7.01
N SER A 4 17.22 -18.37 -8.17
CA SER A 4 17.53 -17.74 -9.45
C SER A 4 16.29 -17.37 -10.27
N LYS A 5 15.19 -18.11 -10.11
CA LYS A 5 13.95 -17.94 -10.88
C LYS A 5 12.74 -17.85 -9.97
N VAL A 6 11.93 -16.81 -10.14
CA VAL A 6 10.72 -16.61 -9.34
C VAL A 6 9.51 -16.38 -10.23
N LEU A 7 8.43 -17.13 -9.98
CA LEU A 7 7.12 -16.84 -10.56
C LEU A 7 6.31 -16.01 -9.58
N VAL A 8 6.04 -14.75 -9.91
CA VAL A 8 5.18 -13.86 -9.13
C VAL A 8 3.73 -13.97 -9.63
N ILE A 9 2.78 -14.16 -8.73
CA ILE A 9 1.34 -14.22 -9.05
C ILE A 9 0.63 -13.07 -8.36
N GLY A 10 -0.15 -12.29 -9.11
CA GLY A 10 -0.90 -11.17 -8.57
C GLY A 10 -2.27 -10.95 -9.23
N SER A 11 -3.15 -10.22 -8.53
CA SER A 11 -4.47 -9.83 -9.05
C SER A 11 -4.39 -8.78 -10.15
N VAL A 12 -3.35 -7.97 -10.14
CA VAL A 12 -3.08 -6.89 -11.08
C VAL A 12 -1.58 -6.81 -11.35
N TYR A 13 -1.24 -6.33 -12.52
CA TYR A 13 0.10 -5.93 -12.93
C TYR A 13 -0.04 -4.96 -14.10
N PRO A 14 0.84 -3.97 -14.28
CA PRO A 14 0.74 -2.96 -15.33
C PRO A 14 0.38 -3.53 -16.69
N ARG A 15 -0.47 -2.81 -17.41
CA ARG A 15 -0.99 -3.19 -18.73
C ARG A 15 -0.10 -2.66 -19.86
N PHE A 16 0.53 -1.50 -19.60
CA PHE A 16 1.45 -0.79 -20.49
C PHE A 16 2.46 -0.02 -19.63
N HIS A 17 3.44 0.61 -20.25
CA HIS A 17 4.58 1.19 -19.54
C HIS A 17 4.18 2.31 -18.57
N GLU A 18 3.24 3.18 -18.94
CA GLU A 18 2.76 4.31 -18.13
C GLU A 18 1.63 3.93 -17.18
N ASP A 19 1.28 2.65 -17.06
CA ASP A 19 0.20 2.20 -16.20
C ASP A 19 0.61 2.29 -14.71
N ALA A 20 -0.10 3.12 -13.97
CA ALA A 20 0.12 3.36 -12.54
C ALA A 20 -0.50 2.28 -11.61
N GLU A 21 -0.97 1.15 -12.17
CA GLU A 21 -1.51 0.05 -11.37
C GLU A 21 -0.40 -0.61 -10.53
N VAL A 22 -0.60 -0.67 -9.22
CA VAL A 22 0.29 -1.30 -8.23
C VAL A 22 1.78 -0.97 -8.42
N PRO A 23 2.16 0.32 -8.37
CA PRO A 23 3.52 0.77 -8.68
C PRO A 23 4.56 0.09 -7.77
N TRP A 24 4.25 -0.12 -6.50
CA TRP A 24 5.13 -0.81 -5.56
C TRP A 24 5.47 -2.26 -5.99
N LEU A 25 4.54 -3.01 -6.62
CA LEU A 25 4.82 -4.37 -7.09
C LEU A 25 5.73 -4.35 -8.32
N ARG A 26 5.52 -3.38 -9.22
CA ARG A 26 6.40 -3.14 -10.37
C ARG A 26 7.81 -2.82 -9.91
N THR A 27 7.96 -1.88 -8.97
CA THR A 27 9.26 -1.49 -8.40
C THR A 27 9.93 -2.65 -7.67
N SER A 28 9.20 -3.41 -6.84
CA SER A 28 9.72 -4.61 -6.18
C SER A 28 10.28 -5.63 -7.18
N ILE A 29 9.54 -5.91 -8.27
CA ILE A 29 9.98 -6.84 -9.31
C ILE A 29 11.22 -6.30 -10.06
N ALA A 30 11.29 -5.00 -10.34
CA ALA A 30 12.45 -4.38 -10.95
C ALA A 30 13.71 -4.54 -10.08
N HIS A 31 13.61 -4.35 -8.75
CA HIS A 31 14.71 -4.56 -7.82
C HIS A 31 15.10 -6.05 -7.67
N LEU A 32 14.14 -6.99 -7.64
CA LEU A 32 14.44 -8.42 -7.68
C LEU A 32 15.24 -8.78 -8.95
N LYS A 33 14.88 -8.21 -10.08
CA LYS A 33 15.58 -8.40 -11.34
C LYS A 33 16.98 -7.78 -11.33
N LYS A 34 17.12 -6.56 -10.77
CA LYS A 34 18.42 -5.90 -10.54
C LYS A 34 19.34 -6.74 -9.65
N ALA A 35 18.79 -7.47 -8.67
CA ALA A 35 19.51 -8.42 -7.82
C ALA A 35 19.87 -9.73 -8.54
N GLY A 36 19.61 -9.88 -9.84
CA GLY A 36 20.03 -11.01 -10.68
C GLY A 36 19.00 -12.14 -10.80
N LEU A 37 17.75 -11.96 -10.33
CA LEU A 37 16.73 -12.99 -10.46
C LEU A 37 16.01 -12.91 -11.81
N ASP A 38 15.75 -14.07 -12.43
CA ASP A 38 14.84 -14.18 -13.57
C ASP A 38 13.39 -14.25 -13.07
N ILE A 39 12.60 -13.24 -13.44
CA ILE A 39 11.23 -13.08 -12.95
C ILE A 39 10.23 -13.21 -14.07
N GLN A 40 9.21 -14.03 -13.87
CA GLN A 40 7.99 -13.98 -14.67
C GLN A 40 6.79 -13.65 -13.81
N VAL A 41 5.84 -12.91 -14.36
CA VAL A 41 4.58 -12.56 -13.69
C VAL A 41 3.43 -13.35 -14.31
N LEU A 42 2.54 -13.87 -13.46
CA LEU A 42 1.24 -14.40 -13.83
C LEU A 42 0.15 -13.48 -13.30
N ALA A 43 -0.63 -12.89 -14.18
CA ALA A 43 -1.72 -11.99 -13.83
C ALA A 43 -2.94 -12.21 -14.75
N PRO A 44 -4.16 -11.82 -14.36
CA PRO A 44 -5.34 -11.95 -15.22
C PRO A 44 -5.24 -11.05 -16.46
N ALA A 45 -5.91 -11.45 -17.51
CA ALA A 45 -6.14 -10.57 -18.65
C ALA A 45 -7.09 -9.43 -18.30
N TYR A 46 -6.95 -8.31 -18.99
CA TYR A 46 -7.83 -7.14 -18.89
C TYR A 46 -8.30 -6.76 -20.30
N LYS A 47 -9.60 -6.78 -20.52
CA LYS A 47 -10.23 -6.42 -21.82
C LYS A 47 -9.54 -7.06 -23.03
N GLY A 48 -9.18 -8.33 -22.92
CA GLY A 48 -8.54 -9.10 -24.02
C GLY A 48 -7.02 -8.95 -24.12
N LEU A 49 -6.38 -8.23 -23.18
CA LEU A 49 -4.93 -8.05 -23.17
C LEU A 49 -4.20 -9.40 -23.16
N LYS A 50 -3.33 -9.59 -24.14
CA LYS A 50 -2.49 -10.79 -24.26
C LYS A 50 -1.25 -10.70 -23.38
N SER A 51 -0.56 -11.85 -23.21
CA SER A 51 0.77 -11.87 -22.59
C SER A 51 1.75 -10.99 -23.36
N HIS A 52 2.56 -10.23 -22.64
CA HIS A 52 3.46 -9.22 -23.18
C HIS A 52 4.69 -9.09 -22.27
N GLU A 53 5.55 -8.15 -22.56
CA GLU A 53 6.72 -7.83 -21.76
C GLU A 53 6.67 -6.35 -21.32
N ILE A 54 7.01 -6.07 -20.05
CA ILE A 54 7.16 -4.73 -19.51
C ILE A 54 8.45 -4.71 -18.70
N ASP A 55 9.32 -3.72 -18.93
CA ASP A 55 10.61 -3.53 -18.25
C ASP A 55 11.50 -4.80 -18.29
N GLY A 56 11.43 -5.53 -19.40
CA GLY A 56 12.11 -6.82 -19.58
C GLY A 56 11.57 -7.94 -18.69
N VAL A 57 10.36 -7.79 -18.13
CA VAL A 57 9.65 -8.81 -17.35
C VAL A 57 8.53 -9.41 -18.19
N LYS A 58 8.56 -10.73 -18.34
CA LYS A 58 7.49 -11.44 -19.06
C LYS A 58 6.23 -11.52 -18.22
N VAL A 59 5.15 -10.85 -18.68
CA VAL A 59 3.83 -10.86 -18.06
C VAL A 59 2.95 -11.88 -18.77
N ASN A 60 2.68 -12.98 -18.09
CA ASN A 60 1.80 -14.03 -18.60
C ASN A 60 0.36 -13.72 -18.18
N ARG A 61 -0.51 -13.40 -19.17
CA ARG A 61 -1.93 -13.14 -18.92
C ARG A 61 -2.75 -14.40 -19.09
N PHE A 62 -3.67 -14.66 -18.15
CA PHE A 62 -4.66 -15.74 -18.28
C PHE A 62 -6.03 -15.16 -18.57
N ARG A 63 -6.69 -15.72 -19.59
CA ARG A 63 -8.05 -15.36 -19.99
C ARG A 63 -9.05 -16.10 -19.12
N TYR A 64 -10.02 -15.42 -18.55
CA TYR A 64 -11.02 -16.02 -17.66
C TYR A 64 -12.47 -15.73 -18.08
N ALA A 65 -12.64 -14.95 -19.16
CA ALA A 65 -13.93 -14.58 -19.69
C ALA A 65 -13.78 -14.08 -21.15
N PRO A 66 -14.87 -13.78 -21.86
CA PRO A 66 -14.83 -12.95 -23.06
C PRO A 66 -14.15 -11.61 -22.78
N ALA A 67 -13.45 -11.03 -23.76
CA ALA A 67 -12.64 -9.82 -23.58
C ALA A 67 -13.39 -8.66 -22.91
N SER A 68 -14.65 -8.45 -23.27
CA SER A 68 -15.51 -7.41 -22.71
C SER A 68 -15.84 -7.59 -21.23
N TRP A 69 -15.66 -8.80 -20.65
CA TRP A 69 -15.92 -9.13 -19.26
C TRP A 69 -14.65 -9.24 -18.41
N GLU A 70 -13.48 -9.14 -19.01
CA GLU A 70 -12.20 -9.18 -18.32
C GLU A 70 -11.80 -7.84 -17.71
N PHE A 71 -12.57 -7.38 -16.73
CA PHE A 71 -12.32 -6.14 -15.99
C PHE A 71 -12.43 -6.30 -14.47
N LEU A 72 -12.40 -7.57 -13.98
CA LEU A 72 -12.67 -7.88 -12.57
C LEU A 72 -11.68 -7.23 -11.59
N THR A 73 -10.40 -7.17 -11.92
CA THR A 73 -9.33 -6.93 -10.93
C THR A 73 -8.62 -5.57 -11.05
N HIS A 74 -8.64 -4.93 -12.19
CA HIS A 74 -7.97 -3.63 -12.41
C HIS A 74 -8.86 -2.45 -11.98
N GLU A 75 -8.25 -1.27 -11.79
CA GLU A 75 -8.92 -0.01 -11.41
C GLU A 75 -9.41 0.01 -9.94
N GLU A 76 -10.63 -0.44 -9.64
CA GLU A 76 -11.20 -0.40 -8.29
C GLU A 76 -10.93 -1.66 -7.46
N GLY A 77 -10.38 -2.71 -8.08
CA GLY A 77 -10.20 -4.02 -7.45
C GLY A 77 -11.47 -4.88 -7.38
N ALA A 78 -11.29 -6.20 -7.33
CA ALA A 78 -12.37 -7.17 -7.44
C ALA A 78 -13.45 -7.06 -6.33
N PRO A 79 -13.14 -6.82 -5.04
CA PRO A 79 -14.16 -6.75 -4.00
C PRO A 79 -15.15 -5.60 -4.19
N SER A 80 -14.69 -4.43 -4.65
CA SER A 80 -15.53 -3.26 -4.91
C SER A 80 -16.44 -3.52 -6.11
N LYS A 81 -15.87 -3.99 -7.22
CA LYS A 81 -16.64 -4.32 -8.43
C LYS A 81 -17.70 -5.38 -8.21
N MET A 82 -17.37 -6.45 -7.45
CA MET A 82 -18.34 -7.50 -7.10
C MET A 82 -19.47 -7.01 -6.16
N ALA A 83 -19.23 -5.99 -5.35
CA ALA A 83 -20.25 -5.37 -4.53
C ALA A 83 -21.23 -4.56 -5.40
N ASN A 84 -20.71 -3.81 -6.37
CA ASN A 84 -21.50 -2.98 -7.29
C ASN A 84 -22.19 -3.80 -8.39
N LYS A 85 -21.60 -4.92 -8.81
CA LYS A 85 -22.11 -5.83 -9.84
C LYS A 85 -22.02 -7.29 -9.37
N PRO A 86 -23.03 -7.81 -8.63
CA PRO A 86 -22.98 -9.13 -8.01
C PRO A 86 -22.75 -10.30 -8.98
N TRP A 87 -23.19 -10.20 -10.24
CA TRP A 87 -22.97 -11.24 -11.25
C TRP A 87 -21.48 -11.50 -11.54
N LEU A 88 -20.59 -10.54 -11.27
CA LEU A 88 -19.13 -10.72 -11.42
C LEU A 88 -18.57 -11.81 -10.49
N GLN A 89 -19.31 -12.20 -9.45
CA GLN A 89 -18.91 -13.33 -8.59
C GLN A 89 -18.87 -14.66 -9.36
N LEU A 90 -19.66 -14.80 -10.42
CA LEU A 90 -19.65 -15.99 -11.28
C LEU A 90 -18.32 -16.13 -12.03
N LEU A 91 -17.60 -15.03 -12.26
CA LEU A 91 -16.29 -15.05 -12.89
C LEU A 91 -15.17 -15.55 -11.99
N ALA A 92 -15.40 -15.69 -10.68
CA ALA A 92 -14.38 -16.15 -9.73
C ALA A 92 -13.94 -17.60 -10.02
N ILE A 93 -14.87 -18.48 -10.43
CA ILE A 93 -14.57 -19.86 -10.74
C ILE A 93 -13.69 -19.98 -12.00
N PRO A 94 -14.09 -19.46 -13.16
CA PRO A 94 -13.23 -19.52 -14.35
C PRO A 94 -11.92 -18.75 -14.19
N TYR A 95 -11.89 -17.70 -13.37
CA TYR A 95 -10.67 -17.00 -12.98
C TYR A 95 -9.64 -17.95 -12.32
N ILE A 96 -10.08 -18.69 -11.29
CA ILE A 96 -9.21 -19.63 -10.57
C ILE A 96 -8.78 -20.76 -11.48
N ILE A 97 -9.70 -21.39 -12.22
CA ILE A 97 -9.43 -22.53 -13.08
C ILE A 97 -8.45 -22.16 -14.19
N SER A 98 -8.69 -21.07 -14.90
CA SER A 98 -7.82 -20.68 -16.01
C SER A 98 -6.44 -20.22 -15.51
N GLY A 99 -6.39 -19.51 -14.38
CA GLY A 99 -5.14 -19.16 -13.71
C GLY A 99 -4.34 -20.39 -13.30
N PHE A 100 -5.00 -21.40 -12.71
CA PHE A 100 -4.40 -22.68 -12.32
C PHE A 100 -3.72 -23.41 -13.49
N PHE A 101 -4.43 -23.64 -14.61
CA PHE A 101 -3.84 -24.30 -15.76
C PHE A 101 -2.72 -23.46 -16.40
N LYS A 102 -2.87 -22.15 -16.43
CA LYS A 102 -1.81 -21.25 -16.91
C LYS A 102 -0.57 -21.32 -16.03
N CYS A 103 -0.74 -21.36 -14.70
CA CYS A 103 0.35 -21.53 -13.74
C CYS A 103 1.13 -22.82 -13.98
N ILE A 104 0.44 -23.98 -14.11
CA ILE A 104 1.07 -25.26 -14.42
C ILE A 104 1.87 -25.18 -15.74
N LYS A 105 1.29 -24.57 -16.79
CA LYS A 105 1.98 -24.43 -18.10
C LYS A 105 3.24 -23.58 -17.97
N ILE A 106 3.22 -22.52 -17.16
CA ILE A 106 4.39 -21.67 -16.93
C ILE A 106 5.44 -22.44 -16.14
N CYS A 107 5.08 -23.06 -15.03
CA CYS A 107 6.01 -23.81 -14.17
C CYS A 107 6.71 -24.94 -14.92
N ARG A 108 6.00 -25.66 -15.81
CA ARG A 108 6.60 -26.70 -16.67
C ARG A 108 7.71 -26.15 -17.58
N LYS A 109 7.55 -24.93 -18.12
CA LYS A 109 8.49 -24.33 -19.08
C LYS A 109 9.57 -23.51 -18.40
N PHE A 110 9.19 -22.66 -17.49
CA PHE A 110 10.07 -21.70 -16.81
C PHE A 110 10.88 -22.34 -15.69
N LYS A 111 10.29 -23.36 -15.02
CA LYS A 111 10.88 -24.08 -13.88
C LYS A 111 11.35 -23.09 -12.78
N PRO A 112 10.43 -22.31 -12.19
CA PRO A 112 10.80 -21.39 -11.12
C PRO A 112 11.26 -22.15 -9.90
N ASP A 113 12.20 -21.58 -9.14
CA ASP A 113 12.66 -22.09 -7.84
C ASP A 113 11.62 -21.81 -6.75
N VAL A 114 10.89 -20.69 -6.86
CA VAL A 114 9.88 -20.23 -5.90
C VAL A 114 8.65 -19.70 -6.66
N ILE A 115 7.46 -19.99 -6.14
CA ILE A 115 6.22 -19.32 -6.52
C ILE A 115 5.85 -18.33 -5.42
N HIS A 116 5.79 -17.03 -5.72
CA HIS A 116 5.42 -15.97 -4.80
C HIS A 116 4.03 -15.42 -5.15
N ALA A 117 3.03 -15.75 -4.35
CA ALA A 117 1.65 -15.34 -4.56
C ALA A 117 1.27 -14.15 -3.67
N HIS A 118 1.01 -13.01 -4.29
CA HIS A 118 0.43 -11.83 -3.64
C HIS A 118 -1.09 -11.96 -3.56
N TRP A 119 -1.69 -11.38 -2.49
CA TRP A 119 -3.12 -11.53 -2.20
C TRP A 119 -3.55 -13.00 -2.19
N PRO A 120 -3.19 -13.77 -1.16
CA PRO A 120 -3.30 -15.24 -1.12
C PRO A 120 -4.65 -15.81 -1.52
N PHE A 121 -5.74 -15.07 -1.30
CA PHE A 121 -7.04 -15.46 -1.84
C PHE A 121 -7.42 -14.58 -3.04
N PRO A 122 -7.60 -15.16 -4.24
CA PRO A 122 -7.60 -16.61 -4.56
C PRO A 122 -6.26 -17.16 -5.07
N HIS A 123 -5.16 -16.38 -5.08
CA HIS A 123 -3.94 -16.70 -5.85
C HIS A 123 -3.15 -17.89 -5.30
N ALA A 124 -3.25 -18.18 -4.00
CA ALA A 124 -2.69 -19.42 -3.45
C ALA A 124 -3.26 -20.66 -4.16
N TYR A 125 -4.56 -20.66 -4.47
CA TYR A 125 -5.23 -21.77 -5.15
C TYR A 125 -4.82 -21.90 -6.62
N ILE A 126 -4.50 -20.80 -7.27
CA ILE A 126 -3.89 -20.78 -8.61
C ILE A 126 -2.50 -21.42 -8.57
N ALA A 127 -1.73 -21.18 -7.51
CA ALA A 127 -0.36 -21.63 -7.32
C ALA A 127 -0.25 -23.08 -6.87
N LEU A 128 -1.13 -23.53 -5.94
CA LEU A 128 -1.01 -24.79 -5.18
C LEU A 128 -0.83 -26.02 -6.06
N GLY A 129 -1.55 -26.11 -7.18
CA GLY A 129 -1.44 -27.27 -8.06
C GLY A 129 -0.06 -27.41 -8.69
N ALA A 130 0.50 -26.30 -9.18
CA ALA A 130 1.86 -26.28 -9.73
C ALA A 130 2.91 -26.47 -8.64
N ALA A 131 2.74 -25.83 -7.47
CA ALA A 131 3.65 -25.97 -6.33
C ALA A 131 3.78 -27.42 -5.89
N LYS A 132 2.66 -28.16 -5.77
CA LYS A 132 2.67 -29.59 -5.41
C LYS A 132 3.21 -30.48 -6.53
N LEU A 133 2.75 -30.26 -7.76
CA LEU A 133 3.11 -31.11 -8.91
C LEU A 133 4.62 -31.06 -9.22
N PHE A 134 5.22 -29.88 -9.10
CA PHE A 134 6.63 -29.66 -9.44
C PHE A 134 7.52 -29.52 -8.19
N LYS A 135 6.96 -29.70 -6.97
CA LYS A 135 7.66 -29.57 -5.67
C LYS A 135 8.33 -28.19 -5.51
N ILE A 136 7.67 -27.13 -5.97
CA ILE A 136 8.17 -25.76 -5.88
C ILE A 136 7.63 -25.12 -4.60
N PRO A 137 8.49 -24.53 -3.73
CA PRO A 137 8.05 -23.78 -2.55
C PRO A 137 7.07 -22.67 -2.90
N LEU A 138 6.00 -22.58 -2.12
CA LEU A 138 4.98 -21.54 -2.21
C LEU A 138 5.20 -20.51 -1.11
N VAL A 139 5.36 -19.27 -1.48
CA VAL A 139 5.45 -18.11 -0.60
C VAL A 139 4.20 -17.25 -0.77
N LEU A 140 3.60 -16.83 0.33
CA LEU A 140 2.40 -16.01 0.33
C LEU A 140 2.71 -14.61 0.86
N ASN A 141 2.21 -13.56 0.18
CA ASN A 141 2.34 -12.18 0.65
C ASN A 141 0.96 -11.55 0.87
N PHE A 142 0.69 -11.17 2.12
CA PHE A 142 -0.55 -10.54 2.55
C PHE A 142 -0.43 -9.02 2.55
N HIS A 143 -1.48 -8.36 2.04
CA HIS A 143 -1.57 -6.90 1.91
C HIS A 143 -2.70 -6.28 2.74
N GLY A 144 -3.48 -7.10 3.46
CA GLY A 144 -4.57 -6.69 4.35
C GLY A 144 -5.96 -6.81 3.72
N ALA A 145 -6.13 -6.52 2.44
CA ALA A 145 -7.44 -6.53 1.77
C ALA A 145 -8.14 -7.90 1.81
N GLU A 146 -7.38 -8.99 1.69
CA GLU A 146 -7.87 -10.36 1.77
C GLU A 146 -8.37 -10.73 3.18
N LEU A 147 -7.83 -10.11 4.21
CA LEU A 147 -8.26 -10.32 5.59
C LEU A 147 -9.59 -9.61 5.87
N LEU A 148 -9.82 -8.46 5.23
CA LEU A 148 -11.12 -7.76 5.28
C LEU A 148 -12.22 -8.58 4.60
N LEU A 149 -11.88 -9.36 3.58
CA LEU A 149 -12.83 -10.22 2.90
C LEU A 149 -13.45 -11.26 3.85
N ILE A 150 -12.71 -11.74 4.86
CA ILE A 150 -13.22 -12.69 5.87
C ILE A 150 -14.40 -12.10 6.64
N ARG A 151 -14.40 -10.79 6.91
CA ARG A 151 -15.52 -10.13 7.64
C ARG A 151 -16.81 -10.15 6.82
N LYS A 152 -16.67 -9.95 5.50
CA LYS A 152 -17.82 -9.94 4.57
C LYS A 152 -18.26 -11.36 4.18
N LYS A 153 -17.31 -12.32 4.12
CA LYS A 153 -17.53 -13.69 3.61
C LYS A 153 -16.82 -14.69 4.52
N LYS A 154 -17.50 -15.12 5.59
CA LYS A 154 -16.94 -16.03 6.63
C LYS A 154 -16.36 -17.33 6.05
N TRP A 155 -16.90 -17.83 4.92
CA TRP A 155 -16.40 -19.03 4.24
C TRP A 155 -14.98 -18.89 3.67
N VAL A 156 -14.46 -17.66 3.49
CA VAL A 156 -13.07 -17.43 3.08
C VAL A 156 -12.08 -17.78 4.19
N LYS A 157 -12.49 -17.70 5.45
CA LYS A 157 -11.61 -17.97 6.61
C LYS A 157 -10.95 -19.36 6.57
N PRO A 158 -11.69 -20.48 6.42
CA PRO A 158 -11.06 -21.79 6.32
C PRO A 158 -10.17 -21.95 5.10
N LEU A 159 -10.50 -21.30 3.99
CA LEU A 159 -9.67 -21.31 2.79
C LEU A 159 -8.34 -20.62 3.06
N LEU A 160 -8.32 -19.42 3.62
CA LEU A 160 -7.08 -18.74 3.97
C LEU A 160 -6.25 -19.53 4.98
N LYS A 161 -6.88 -20.14 6.02
CA LYS A 161 -6.19 -21.04 6.95
C LYS A 161 -5.50 -22.19 6.23
N PHE A 162 -6.18 -22.81 5.28
CA PHE A 162 -5.61 -23.88 4.46
C PHE A 162 -4.47 -23.36 3.56
N ALA A 163 -4.65 -22.24 2.88
CA ALA A 163 -3.59 -21.66 2.04
C ALA A 163 -2.32 -21.39 2.86
N ILE A 164 -2.46 -20.77 4.05
CA ILE A 164 -1.34 -20.51 4.97
C ILE A 164 -0.65 -21.83 5.38
N SER A 165 -1.41 -22.92 5.60
CA SER A 165 -0.82 -24.20 5.98
C SER A 165 -0.01 -24.88 4.87
N GLN A 166 -0.19 -24.48 3.64
CA GLN A 166 0.52 -25.04 2.48
C GLN A 166 1.73 -24.21 2.07
N ALA A 167 1.90 -23.01 2.66
CA ALA A 167 2.99 -22.11 2.35
C ALA A 167 4.26 -22.50 3.14
N GLN A 168 5.42 -22.35 2.52
CA GLN A 168 6.74 -22.50 3.16
C GLN A 168 7.18 -21.20 3.84
N ALA A 169 6.68 -20.04 3.38
CA ALA A 169 6.85 -18.77 4.08
C ALA A 169 5.64 -17.85 3.87
N VAL A 170 5.39 -16.98 4.83
CA VAL A 170 4.31 -16.01 4.80
C VAL A 170 4.86 -14.62 5.09
N PHE A 171 4.65 -13.71 4.18
CA PHE A 171 4.95 -12.30 4.32
C PHE A 171 3.72 -11.48 4.70
N ALA A 172 3.96 -10.42 5.48
CA ALA A 172 2.99 -9.37 5.75
C ALA A 172 3.63 -7.99 5.56
N ASN A 173 2.86 -7.05 5.04
CA ASN A 173 3.32 -5.68 4.82
C ASN A 173 3.44 -4.85 6.10
N SER A 174 2.80 -5.29 7.21
CA SER A 174 2.81 -4.59 8.50
C SER A 174 2.59 -5.54 9.67
N SER A 175 2.96 -5.11 10.88
CA SER A 175 2.68 -5.82 12.13
C SER A 175 1.18 -6.01 12.36
N PHE A 176 0.38 -5.01 11.96
CA PHE A 176 -1.07 -5.08 11.99
C PHE A 176 -1.62 -6.21 11.10
N THR A 177 -1.14 -6.32 9.87
CA THR A 177 -1.49 -7.43 8.98
C THR A 177 -1.00 -8.76 9.55
N ALA A 178 0.22 -8.80 10.08
CA ALA A 178 0.80 -9.99 10.70
C ALA A 178 -0.03 -10.48 11.90
N SER A 179 -0.47 -9.58 12.77
CA SER A 179 -1.32 -9.94 13.93
C SER A 179 -2.62 -10.62 13.51
N LYS A 180 -3.26 -10.11 12.46
CA LYS A 180 -4.48 -10.71 11.89
C LYS A 180 -4.24 -12.08 11.27
N ILE A 181 -3.10 -12.30 10.61
CA ILE A 181 -2.71 -13.61 10.08
C ILE A 181 -2.47 -14.59 11.21
N LYS A 182 -1.72 -14.19 12.26
CA LYS A 182 -1.47 -15.00 13.45
C LYS A 182 -2.77 -15.43 14.16
N ALA A 183 -3.77 -14.55 14.20
CA ALA A 183 -5.12 -14.87 14.71
C ALA A 183 -5.88 -15.92 13.86
N LEU A 184 -5.53 -16.06 12.59
CA LEU A 184 -6.08 -17.14 11.75
C LEU A 184 -5.31 -18.44 11.95
N ARG A 185 -4.01 -18.40 11.96
CA ARG A 185 -3.12 -19.54 12.14
C ARG A 185 -1.79 -19.05 12.73
N ASN A 186 -1.35 -19.68 13.80
CA ASN A 186 -0.04 -19.38 14.40
C ASN A 186 1.08 -19.89 13.48
N VAL A 187 1.73 -18.97 12.78
CA VAL A 187 2.86 -19.22 11.86
C VAL A 187 3.88 -18.09 12.01
N GLU A 188 5.12 -18.39 11.67
CA GLU A 188 6.16 -17.37 11.51
C GLU A 188 5.78 -16.46 10.33
N ILE A 189 5.92 -15.15 10.52
CA ILE A 189 5.58 -14.16 9.50
C ILE A 189 6.79 -13.26 9.28
N GLU A 190 7.22 -13.22 8.06
CA GLU A 190 8.32 -12.36 7.61
C GLU A 190 7.77 -10.97 7.25
N TRP A 191 8.45 -9.93 7.67
CA TRP A 191 8.04 -8.57 7.36
C TRP A 191 8.51 -8.16 5.97
N SER A 192 7.57 -7.74 5.13
CA SER A 192 7.82 -7.26 3.77
C SER A 192 7.03 -5.98 3.51
N PRO A 193 7.50 -4.83 4.03
CA PRO A 193 6.85 -3.54 3.78
C PRO A 193 7.03 -3.13 2.32
N TYR A 194 6.44 -1.99 1.96
CA TYR A 194 6.71 -1.33 0.69
C TYR A 194 7.81 -0.30 0.88
N GLY A 195 8.66 -0.13 -0.12
CA GLY A 195 9.52 1.04 -0.26
C GLY A 195 8.77 2.18 -0.96
N THR A 196 9.41 3.32 -1.08
CA THR A 196 8.89 4.44 -1.87
C THR A 196 8.84 4.11 -3.36
N THR A 197 7.91 4.74 -4.05
CA THR A 197 7.84 4.73 -5.51
C THR A 197 8.33 6.04 -6.13
N LEU A 198 8.78 6.99 -5.31
CA LEU A 198 9.33 8.25 -5.77
C LEU A 198 10.77 8.01 -6.24
N GLU A 199 11.10 8.49 -7.42
CA GLU A 199 12.48 8.53 -7.95
C GLU A 199 13.26 9.72 -7.34
N THR A 200 13.13 9.91 -6.03
CA THR A 200 13.85 10.96 -5.32
C THR A 200 15.16 10.38 -4.81
N GLY A 201 16.26 11.00 -5.15
CA GLY A 201 17.54 10.71 -4.53
C GLY A 201 17.43 10.91 -3.01
N THR A 202 18.15 10.10 -2.25
CA THR A 202 18.33 10.26 -0.80
C THR A 202 19.02 11.59 -0.51
N GLY A 203 18.26 12.69 -0.62
CA GLY A 203 18.70 14.01 -0.21
C GLY A 203 18.69 14.07 1.32
N ASN A 204 19.66 14.79 1.90
CA ASN A 204 19.53 15.21 3.29
C ASN A 204 18.24 16.00 3.39
N ALA A 205 17.25 15.44 4.05
CA ALA A 205 15.97 16.12 4.24
C ALA A 205 16.19 17.23 5.30
N GLU A 206 16.34 18.44 4.83
CA GLU A 206 16.32 19.62 5.71
C GLU A 206 14.88 20.09 5.92
N PRO A 207 14.58 20.68 7.08
CA PRO A 207 13.27 21.25 7.34
C PRO A 207 12.89 22.27 6.28
N HIS A 208 11.71 22.16 5.72
CA HIS A 208 11.23 23.14 4.76
C HIS A 208 10.99 24.49 5.46
N PRO A 209 11.50 25.60 4.94
CA PRO A 209 11.29 26.90 5.56
C PRO A 209 9.80 27.29 5.57
N VAL A 210 9.33 27.82 6.68
CA VAL A 210 7.97 28.35 6.78
C VAL A 210 7.91 29.67 5.99
N GLN A 211 7.21 29.64 4.86
CA GLN A 211 6.96 30.84 4.04
C GLN A 211 5.51 31.29 4.24
N GLY A 212 5.30 32.25 5.12
CA GLY A 212 3.96 32.69 5.50
C GLY A 212 3.31 31.76 6.52
N LYS A 213 2.20 31.10 6.15
CA LYS A 213 1.48 30.16 7.05
C LYS A 213 2.15 28.80 7.10
N PHE A 214 2.05 28.14 8.26
CA PHE A 214 2.47 26.73 8.41
C PHE A 214 1.52 25.83 7.66
N LYS A 215 2.00 25.15 6.60
CA LYS A 215 1.20 24.36 5.66
C LYS A 215 1.14 22.89 6.09
N ILE A 216 -0.07 22.41 6.32
CA ILE A 216 -0.39 21.02 6.66
C ILE A 216 -0.86 20.33 5.38
N LEU A 217 -0.15 19.30 4.93
CA LEU A 217 -0.44 18.58 3.69
C LEU A 217 -1.02 17.21 3.97
N PHE A 218 -2.15 16.91 3.34
CA PHE A 218 -2.70 15.57 3.20
C PHE A 218 -2.72 15.16 1.73
N VAL A 219 -2.28 13.94 1.42
CA VAL A 219 -2.36 13.35 0.08
C VAL A 219 -3.01 11.98 0.15
N GLY A 220 -4.09 11.78 -0.60
CA GLY A 220 -4.74 10.47 -0.65
C GLY A 220 -6.17 10.47 -1.18
N ARG A 221 -6.74 9.27 -1.30
CA ARG A 221 -8.14 9.11 -1.69
C ARG A 221 -9.08 9.62 -0.59
N HIS A 222 -10.12 10.33 -0.98
CA HIS A 222 -11.15 10.83 -0.05
C HIS A 222 -12.15 9.70 0.29
N ILE A 223 -11.75 8.83 1.21
CA ILE A 223 -12.52 7.70 1.72
C ILE A 223 -12.49 7.69 3.26
N GLU A 224 -13.47 7.06 3.90
CA GLU A 224 -13.72 7.12 5.34
C GLU A 224 -12.46 6.81 6.18
N ARG A 225 -11.77 5.69 5.88
CA ARG A 225 -10.59 5.27 6.67
C ARG A 225 -9.41 6.23 6.65
N LYS A 226 -9.37 7.19 5.72
CA LYS A 226 -8.33 8.22 5.67
C LYS A 226 -8.53 9.35 6.68
N GLY A 227 -9.72 9.42 7.32
CA GLY A 227 -9.99 10.29 8.45
C GLY A 227 -9.96 11.80 8.16
N ILE A 228 -10.11 12.21 6.89
CA ILE A 228 -10.04 13.63 6.45
C ILE A 228 -11.04 14.51 7.22
N ARG A 229 -12.18 13.95 7.63
CA ARG A 229 -13.17 14.65 8.50
C ARG A 229 -12.49 15.23 9.73
N TYR A 230 -11.65 14.46 10.43
CA TYR A 230 -10.99 14.90 11.66
C TYR A 230 -9.91 15.94 11.41
N LEU A 231 -9.28 15.93 10.23
CA LEU A 231 -8.39 17.01 9.80
C LEU A 231 -9.17 18.31 9.57
N ILE A 232 -10.34 18.23 8.94
CA ILE A 232 -11.23 19.38 8.75
C ILE A 232 -11.68 19.93 10.09
N GLU A 233 -12.11 19.06 11.01
CA GLU A 233 -12.54 19.47 12.35
C GLU A 233 -11.39 20.05 13.20
N ALA A 234 -10.13 19.66 12.92
CA ALA A 234 -8.95 20.23 13.58
C ALA A 234 -8.72 21.71 13.21
N ALA A 235 -9.19 22.16 12.04
CA ALA A 235 -9.00 23.55 11.57
C ALA A 235 -9.55 24.60 12.55
N LYS A 236 -10.61 24.30 13.30
CA LYS A 236 -11.20 25.23 14.29
C LYS A 236 -10.26 25.55 15.46
N TYR A 237 -9.29 24.68 15.73
CA TYR A 237 -8.29 24.86 16.79
C TYR A 237 -7.01 25.56 16.29
N LEU A 238 -6.89 25.84 14.99
CA LEU A 238 -5.71 26.39 14.34
C LEU A 238 -5.97 27.83 13.89
N PRO A 239 -5.20 28.84 14.35
CA PRO A 239 -5.37 30.23 13.92
C PRO A 239 -5.18 30.41 12.40
N ARG A 240 -6.10 31.16 11.77
CA ARG A 240 -6.15 31.40 10.31
C ARG A 240 -4.93 32.11 9.76
N ASP A 241 -4.35 32.99 10.52
CA ASP A 241 -3.18 33.77 10.16
C ASP A 241 -1.88 32.97 10.22
N GLN A 242 -1.90 31.82 10.94
CA GLN A 242 -0.71 30.98 11.16
C GLN A 242 -0.74 29.66 10.39
N PHE A 243 -1.91 29.09 10.08
CA PHE A 243 -2.03 27.76 9.53
C PHE A 243 -2.87 27.70 8.24
N GLU A 244 -2.51 26.77 7.36
CA GLU A 244 -3.24 26.39 6.15
C GLU A 244 -3.28 24.87 6.01
N ILE A 245 -4.42 24.31 5.64
CA ILE A 245 -4.59 22.86 5.39
C ILE A 245 -4.81 22.63 3.91
N ARG A 246 -3.99 21.80 3.31
CA ARG A 246 -4.07 21.42 1.90
C ARG A 246 -4.42 19.95 1.76
N ILE A 247 -5.53 19.66 1.07
CA ILE A 247 -6.09 18.33 0.89
C ILE A 247 -6.02 17.97 -0.59
N VAL A 248 -5.07 17.09 -0.92
CA VAL A 248 -4.81 16.62 -2.29
C VAL A 248 -5.47 15.28 -2.50
N GLY A 249 -6.17 15.13 -3.62
CA GLY A 249 -6.82 13.90 -4.04
C GLY A 249 -8.31 14.05 -4.30
N ILE A 250 -8.94 12.94 -4.62
CA ILE A 250 -10.39 12.81 -4.85
C ILE A 250 -10.87 11.44 -4.32
N GLY A 251 -12.16 11.30 -4.15
CA GLY A 251 -12.80 10.03 -3.77
C GLY A 251 -14.29 10.20 -3.52
N ASP A 252 -14.93 9.14 -3.08
CA ASP A 252 -16.40 9.06 -2.90
C ASP A 252 -16.92 10.11 -1.90
N LEU A 253 -16.10 10.53 -0.95
CA LEU A 253 -16.48 11.51 0.09
C LEU A 253 -16.10 12.95 -0.26
N THR A 254 -15.54 13.23 -1.44
CA THR A 254 -15.00 14.57 -1.76
C THR A 254 -16.02 15.69 -1.53
N GLU A 255 -17.23 15.55 -2.03
CA GLU A 255 -18.26 16.60 -1.94
C GLU A 255 -18.81 16.74 -0.50
N GLU A 256 -18.96 15.62 0.22
CA GLU A 256 -19.33 15.64 1.64
C GLU A 256 -18.28 16.37 2.49
N LEU A 257 -16.99 16.09 2.24
CA LEU A 257 -15.88 16.73 2.95
C LEU A 257 -15.77 18.22 2.66
N LYS A 258 -15.97 18.65 1.42
CA LYS A 258 -16.02 20.08 1.06
C LYS A 258 -17.18 20.80 1.76
N LYS A 259 -18.35 20.17 1.80
CA LYS A 259 -19.51 20.69 2.52
C LYS A 259 -19.20 20.84 4.02
N LEU A 260 -18.65 19.79 4.64
CA LEU A 260 -18.23 19.83 6.04
C LEU A 260 -17.22 20.97 6.30
N ALA A 261 -16.24 21.14 5.43
CA ALA A 261 -15.25 22.21 5.54
C ALA A 261 -15.89 23.60 5.50
N SER A 262 -16.86 23.82 4.60
CA SER A 262 -17.58 25.10 4.50
C SER A 262 -18.48 25.36 5.73
N GLU A 263 -19.15 24.33 6.23
CA GLU A 263 -20.04 24.43 7.42
C GLU A 263 -19.27 24.61 8.72
N SER A 264 -18.03 24.07 8.81
CA SER A 264 -17.16 24.15 9.98
C SER A 264 -16.28 25.40 10.00
N ALA A 265 -16.23 26.14 8.90
CA ALA A 265 -15.36 27.31 8.77
C ALA A 265 -15.83 28.45 9.70
N THR A 266 -14.86 29.03 10.40
CA THR A 266 -15.06 30.25 11.20
C THR A 266 -14.08 31.33 10.74
N PRO A 267 -14.31 32.63 11.06
CA PRO A 267 -13.37 33.69 10.68
C PRO A 267 -11.94 33.45 11.16
N ASN A 268 -11.77 32.75 12.28
CA ASN A 268 -10.48 32.52 12.94
C ASN A 268 -9.90 31.12 12.68
N SER A 269 -10.64 30.19 12.04
CA SER A 269 -10.14 28.84 11.76
C SER A 269 -9.19 28.83 10.58
N ALA A 270 -8.22 27.88 10.57
CA ALA A 270 -7.32 27.66 9.46
C ALA A 270 -8.09 27.47 8.14
N GLU A 271 -7.53 27.98 7.07
CA GLU A 271 -8.08 27.82 5.73
C GLU A 271 -7.86 26.39 5.21
N ILE A 272 -8.89 25.82 4.58
CA ILE A 272 -8.84 24.46 4.02
C ILE A 272 -8.97 24.57 2.51
N ILE A 273 -7.97 24.04 1.80
CA ILE A 273 -7.88 24.07 0.34
C ILE A 273 -7.93 22.65 -0.21
N PHE A 274 -8.97 22.35 -1.00
CA PHE A 274 -9.07 21.12 -1.76
C PHE A 274 -8.50 21.34 -3.16
N THR A 275 -7.39 20.68 -3.47
CA THR A 275 -6.70 20.86 -4.77
C THR A 275 -7.22 19.92 -5.86
N GLY A 276 -7.97 18.87 -5.48
CA GLY A 276 -8.34 17.79 -6.38
C GLY A 276 -7.15 16.89 -6.72
N LYS A 277 -7.24 16.17 -7.85
CA LYS A 277 -6.15 15.34 -8.37
C LYS A 277 -5.14 16.22 -9.09
N LEU A 278 -3.88 16.14 -8.72
CA LEU A 278 -2.80 16.93 -9.29
C LEU A 278 -1.96 16.12 -10.30
N SER A 279 -1.24 16.82 -11.16
CA SER A 279 -0.16 16.24 -11.97
C SER A 279 1.04 15.86 -11.06
N PRO A 280 1.95 14.98 -11.51
CA PRO A 280 3.14 14.63 -10.71
C PRO A 280 3.96 15.86 -10.30
N GLU A 281 4.13 16.84 -11.20
CA GLU A 281 4.89 18.08 -10.96
C GLU A 281 4.18 18.97 -9.92
N ALA A 282 2.86 19.12 -10.04
CA ALA A 282 2.08 19.91 -9.10
C ALA A 282 2.04 19.22 -7.70
N LEU A 283 1.95 17.89 -7.66
CA LEU A 283 2.04 17.13 -6.42
C LEU A 283 3.41 17.28 -5.75
N ALA A 284 4.50 17.19 -6.53
CA ALA A 284 5.85 17.42 -6.02
C ALA A 284 6.01 18.82 -5.42
N ASN A 285 5.37 19.84 -6.01
CA ASN A 285 5.37 21.21 -5.48
C ASN A 285 4.59 21.32 -4.15
N GLU A 286 3.48 20.60 -3.99
CA GLU A 286 2.76 20.52 -2.71
C GLU A 286 3.66 19.97 -1.60
N TYR A 287 4.36 18.86 -1.87
CA TYR A 287 5.31 18.28 -0.91
C TYR A 287 6.44 19.25 -0.57
N LYS A 288 7.04 19.96 -1.56
CA LYS A 288 8.15 20.90 -1.36
C LYS A 288 7.77 22.14 -0.56
N THR A 289 6.51 22.56 -0.62
CA THR A 289 6.04 23.80 0.04
C THR A 289 5.33 23.54 1.36
N ALA A 290 5.03 22.29 1.69
CA ALA A 290 4.44 21.90 2.95
C ALA A 290 5.47 21.96 4.09
N ASN A 291 4.98 22.11 5.33
CA ASN A 291 5.79 22.11 6.54
C ASN A 291 5.57 20.85 7.39
N VAL A 292 4.46 20.16 7.19
CA VAL A 292 4.12 18.88 7.84
C VAL A 292 3.23 18.06 6.92
N PHE A 293 3.47 16.76 6.88
CA PHE A 293 2.56 15.82 6.26
C PHE A 293 1.66 15.16 7.31
N THR A 294 0.38 14.97 6.99
CA THR A 294 -0.56 14.35 7.92
C THR A 294 -1.32 13.18 7.32
N LEU A 295 -1.49 12.12 8.14
CA LEU A 295 -2.36 10.98 7.82
C LEU A 295 -3.25 10.65 9.03
N PRO A 296 -4.40 11.33 9.19
CA PRO A 296 -5.30 11.15 10.32
C PRO A 296 -6.22 9.93 10.13
N ALA A 297 -5.64 8.80 9.71
CA ALA A 297 -6.37 7.58 9.42
C ALA A 297 -7.14 7.05 10.63
N ILE A 298 -8.22 6.34 10.37
CA ILE A 298 -9.09 5.75 11.39
C ILE A 298 -9.40 4.28 11.08
N VAL A 299 -9.91 3.58 12.05
CA VAL A 299 -10.70 2.37 11.78
C VAL A 299 -12.09 2.82 11.34
N ASP A 300 -12.43 2.57 10.08
CA ASP A 300 -13.71 2.97 9.49
C ASP A 300 -14.90 2.12 9.97
N SER A 301 -16.11 2.51 9.56
CA SER A 301 -17.36 1.81 9.87
C SER A 301 -17.37 0.34 9.43
N LYS A 302 -16.55 -0.03 8.45
CA LYS A 302 -16.38 -1.40 7.96
C LYS A 302 -15.24 -2.14 8.67
N GLY A 303 -14.53 -1.48 9.61
CA GLY A 303 -13.38 -2.00 10.32
C GLY A 303 -12.13 -2.14 9.45
N ASP A 304 -12.05 -1.38 8.37
CA ASP A 304 -10.85 -1.18 7.57
C ASP A 304 -10.03 -0.01 8.12
N THR A 305 -8.73 -0.06 7.91
CA THR A 305 -7.82 1.02 8.32
C THR A 305 -6.60 1.05 7.40
N GLU A 306 -5.63 1.89 7.71
CA GLU A 306 -4.39 1.97 6.95
C GLU A 306 -3.53 0.72 7.14
N GLY A 307 -3.17 0.09 6.02
CA GLY A 307 -2.38 -1.15 6.04
C GLY A 307 -0.90 -0.95 6.37
N LEU A 308 -0.30 0.13 5.87
CA LEU A 308 1.07 0.55 6.15
C LEU A 308 1.21 2.07 6.07
N GLY A 309 0.66 2.72 5.02
CA GLY A 309 0.79 4.15 4.81
C GLY A 309 2.02 4.53 3.98
N VAL A 310 2.12 4.04 2.74
CA VAL A 310 3.25 4.34 1.82
C VAL A 310 3.49 5.84 1.66
N VAL A 311 2.41 6.64 1.65
CA VAL A 311 2.49 8.10 1.57
C VAL A 311 3.28 8.74 2.74
N LEU A 312 3.36 8.05 3.89
CA LEU A 312 4.19 8.49 5.02
C LEU A 312 5.68 8.32 4.71
N ILE A 313 6.04 7.20 4.08
CA ILE A 313 7.42 6.92 3.66
C ILE A 313 7.83 7.96 2.61
N GLU A 314 6.95 8.23 1.64
CA GLU A 314 7.16 9.26 0.61
C GLU A 314 7.37 10.64 1.23
N ALA A 315 6.54 11.04 2.20
CA ALA A 315 6.65 12.31 2.88
C ALA A 315 7.94 12.43 3.72
N MET A 316 8.34 11.35 4.41
CA MET A 316 9.61 11.30 5.15
C MET A 316 10.82 11.46 4.22
N GLU A 317 10.82 10.80 3.06
CA GLU A 317 11.89 10.96 2.06
C GLU A 317 12.01 12.38 1.51
N LEU A 318 10.86 13.05 1.38
CA LEU A 318 10.78 14.43 0.91
C LEU A 318 11.04 15.47 2.02
N GLY A 319 11.48 15.03 3.21
CA GLY A 319 11.86 15.94 4.30
C GLY A 319 10.69 16.58 5.04
N LEU A 320 9.55 15.91 5.09
CA LEU A 320 8.41 16.38 5.87
C LEU A 320 8.30 15.65 7.22
N PRO A 321 8.20 16.39 8.34
CA PRO A 321 7.82 15.78 9.60
C PRO A 321 6.39 15.24 9.49
N ILE A 322 6.11 14.16 10.22
CA ILE A 322 4.84 13.44 10.15
C ILE A 322 4.00 13.69 11.40
N VAL A 323 2.71 13.95 11.18
CA VAL A 323 1.66 13.78 12.21
C VAL A 323 0.66 12.77 11.70
N ALA A 324 0.46 11.65 12.41
CA ALA A 324 -0.43 10.60 11.97
C ALA A 324 -1.20 9.96 13.13
N SER A 325 -2.29 9.28 12.82
CA SER A 325 -3.03 8.52 13.84
C SER A 325 -2.31 7.23 14.22
N ASN A 326 -2.34 6.89 15.51
CA ASN A 326 -1.81 5.63 16.04
C ASN A 326 -2.79 4.48 15.74
N VAL A 327 -2.86 4.03 14.47
CA VAL A 327 -3.82 3.02 14.02
C VAL A 327 -3.27 2.18 12.87
N GLY A 328 -3.69 0.93 12.80
CA GLY A 328 -3.33 0.04 11.70
C GLY A 328 -1.83 -0.26 11.63
N GLY A 329 -1.27 -0.13 10.43
CA GLY A 329 0.16 -0.29 10.16
C GLY A 329 0.97 1.01 10.23
N ILE A 330 0.35 2.14 10.60
CA ILE A 330 1.04 3.44 10.73
C ILE A 330 2.19 3.38 11.75
N PRO A 331 2.04 2.73 12.95
CA PRO A 331 3.14 2.60 13.91
C PRO A 331 4.35 1.79 13.42
N ASP A 332 4.23 1.04 12.34
CA ASP A 332 5.37 0.37 11.73
C ASP A 332 6.25 1.35 10.93
N VAL A 333 5.68 2.45 10.46
CA VAL A 333 6.39 3.50 9.72
C VAL A 333 6.82 4.62 10.64
N VAL A 334 5.89 5.12 11.45
CA VAL A 334 6.08 6.28 12.35
C VAL A 334 6.28 5.79 13.78
N ILE A 335 7.43 6.08 14.37
CA ILE A 335 7.71 5.86 15.79
C ILE A 335 7.48 7.18 16.51
N ASP A 336 6.56 7.18 17.49
CA ASP A 336 6.15 8.38 18.19
C ASP A 336 7.32 9.06 18.91
N GLY A 337 7.49 10.36 18.67
CA GLY A 337 8.57 11.18 19.23
C GLY A 337 9.96 10.94 18.61
N GLU A 338 10.13 9.94 17.73
CA GLU A 338 11.41 9.64 17.09
C GLU A 338 11.40 9.97 15.58
N THR A 339 10.34 9.55 14.85
CA THR A 339 10.25 9.72 13.39
C THR A 339 9.02 10.54 12.97
N GLY A 340 8.19 10.92 13.93
CA GLY A 340 6.97 11.71 13.76
C GLY A 340 6.20 11.80 15.07
N ILE A 341 5.01 12.34 15.02
CA ILE A 341 4.08 12.43 16.15
C ILE A 341 2.87 11.53 15.86
N LEU A 342 2.58 10.60 16.77
CA LEU A 342 1.37 9.79 16.72
C LEU A 342 0.32 10.35 17.67
N VAL A 343 -0.91 10.50 17.16
CA VAL A 343 -2.06 10.95 17.92
C VAL A 343 -3.16 9.88 17.95
N PRO A 344 -4.09 9.90 18.91
CA PRO A 344 -5.26 9.02 18.87
C PRO A 344 -6.06 9.23 17.59
N GLU A 345 -6.67 8.17 17.07
CA GLU A 345 -7.61 8.30 15.96
C GLU A 345 -8.85 9.08 16.39
N LYS A 346 -9.47 9.81 15.45
CA LYS A 346 -10.72 10.57 15.69
C LYS A 346 -10.57 11.69 16.75
N ASP A 347 -9.38 12.23 16.91
CA ASP A 347 -9.08 13.31 17.86
C ASP A 347 -8.57 14.57 17.12
N PRO A 348 -9.48 15.49 16.70
CA PRO A 348 -9.11 16.71 16.02
C PRO A 348 -8.26 17.66 16.86
N GLU A 349 -8.45 17.67 18.17
CA GLU A 349 -7.71 18.55 19.09
C GLU A 349 -6.26 18.07 19.24
N ALA A 350 -6.05 16.76 19.38
CA ALA A 350 -4.71 16.18 19.41
C ALA A 350 -3.95 16.44 18.11
N LEU A 351 -4.61 16.35 16.94
CA LEU A 351 -4.03 16.73 15.65
C LEU A 351 -3.57 18.20 15.67
N ALA A 352 -4.46 19.12 16.04
CA ALA A 352 -4.15 20.54 16.09
C ALA A 352 -3.00 20.87 17.06
N ASN A 353 -2.96 20.24 18.23
CA ASN A 353 -1.90 20.40 19.21
C ASN A 353 -0.55 19.89 18.68
N ALA A 354 -0.54 18.76 17.95
CA ALA A 354 0.66 18.26 17.28
C ALA A 354 1.20 19.26 16.23
N TYR A 355 0.33 19.85 15.40
CA TYR A 355 0.76 20.86 14.43
C TYR A 355 1.31 22.13 15.10
N LYS A 356 0.66 22.64 16.14
CA LYS A 356 1.15 23.80 16.93
C LYS A 356 2.51 23.50 17.55
N ARG A 357 2.70 22.30 18.11
CA ARG A 357 3.97 21.86 18.67
C ARG A 357 5.10 21.87 17.66
N LEU A 358 4.84 21.39 16.42
CA LEU A 358 5.82 21.45 15.35
C LEU A 358 6.09 22.89 14.90
N ALA A 359 5.05 23.69 14.68
CA ALA A 359 5.20 25.07 14.22
C ALA A 359 6.01 25.93 15.18
N SER A 360 5.96 25.67 16.49
CA SER A 360 6.69 26.40 17.52
C SER A 360 8.06 25.81 17.90
N ASN A 361 8.44 24.65 17.33
CA ASN A 361 9.66 23.95 17.73
C ASN A 361 10.45 23.41 16.53
N PRO A 362 11.28 24.23 15.87
CA PRO A 362 12.13 23.80 14.75
C PRO A 362 13.15 22.72 15.11
N GLU A 363 13.62 22.70 16.37
CA GLU A 363 14.56 21.66 16.84
C GLU A 363 13.89 20.28 16.85
N LEU A 364 12.63 20.20 17.29
CA LEU A 364 11.85 18.98 17.24
C LEU A 364 11.68 18.50 15.79
N ILE A 365 11.40 19.41 14.84
CA ILE A 365 11.29 19.05 13.42
C ILE A 365 12.61 18.42 12.96
N SER A 366 13.74 19.03 13.22
CA SER A 366 15.07 18.52 12.83
C SER A 366 15.36 17.15 13.44
N GLN A 367 15.01 16.94 14.71
CA GLN A 367 15.14 15.65 15.39
C GLN A 367 14.29 14.56 14.74
N LEU A 368 13.00 14.86 14.47
CA LEU A 368 12.08 13.91 13.83
C LEU A 368 12.50 13.54 12.42
N LEU A 369 13.02 14.50 11.64
CA LEU A 369 13.54 14.25 10.29
C LEU A 369 14.78 13.36 10.31
N ALA A 370 15.71 13.59 11.23
CA ALA A 370 16.89 12.74 11.39
C ALA A 370 16.49 11.30 11.73
N GLY A 371 15.53 11.12 12.65
CA GLY A 371 14.96 9.82 12.99
C GLY A 371 14.26 9.15 11.79
N ALA A 372 13.48 9.92 11.04
CA ALA A 372 12.79 9.43 9.84
C ALA A 372 13.76 8.93 8.76
N GLN A 373 14.83 9.68 8.48
CA GLN A 373 15.87 9.28 7.53
C GLN A 373 16.55 7.97 7.94
N LYS A 374 16.93 7.85 9.22
CA LYS A 374 17.49 6.61 9.76
C LYS A 374 16.51 5.44 9.58
N ARG A 375 15.23 5.64 9.91
CA ARG A 375 14.17 4.62 9.76
C ARG A 375 14.01 4.17 8.32
N ILE A 376 14.01 5.12 7.36
CA ILE A 376 13.94 4.81 5.93
C ILE A 376 15.12 3.95 5.50
N ALA A 377 16.34 4.38 5.85
CA ALA A 377 17.57 3.67 5.49
C ALA A 377 17.58 2.23 6.02
N GLU A 378 17.13 2.00 7.26
CA GLU A 378 17.12 0.69 7.90
C GLU A 378 16.00 -0.23 7.41
N CYS A 379 14.81 0.32 7.09
CA CYS A 379 13.61 -0.47 6.95
C CYS A 379 12.94 -0.42 5.58
N PHE A 380 13.01 0.72 4.88
CA PHE A 380 12.14 1.01 3.74
C PHE A 380 12.89 1.23 2.41
N THR A 381 14.21 1.07 2.38
CA THR A 381 14.96 1.01 1.11
C THR A 381 14.59 -0.24 0.34
N TRP A 382 14.38 -0.11 -0.97
CA TRP A 382 14.07 -1.26 -1.82
C TRP A 382 15.17 -2.33 -1.77
N ASP A 383 16.43 -1.93 -1.77
CA ASP A 383 17.56 -2.88 -1.72
C ASP A 383 17.49 -3.71 -0.43
N GLY A 384 17.30 -3.09 0.75
CA GLY A 384 17.13 -3.82 2.01
C GLY A 384 15.88 -4.69 2.09
N ILE A 385 14.76 -4.25 1.50
CA ILE A 385 13.52 -5.04 1.41
C ILE A 385 13.77 -6.29 0.56
N ILE A 386 14.41 -6.13 -0.59
CA ILE A 386 14.69 -7.22 -1.53
C ILE A 386 15.72 -8.20 -0.98
N GLU A 387 16.76 -7.74 -0.28
CA GLU A 387 17.72 -8.62 0.40
C GLU A 387 17.00 -9.53 1.41
N ARG A 388 16.12 -8.96 2.26
CA ARG A 388 15.30 -9.76 3.20
C ARG A 388 14.42 -10.77 2.48
N GLN A 389 13.81 -10.36 1.36
CA GLN A 389 12.93 -11.22 0.56
C GLN A 389 13.71 -12.38 -0.07
N ILE A 390 14.89 -12.12 -0.64
CA ILE A 390 15.78 -13.13 -1.21
C ILE A 390 16.30 -14.09 -0.12
N ALA A 391 16.63 -13.59 1.07
CA ALA A 391 17.03 -14.43 2.20
C ALA A 391 15.94 -15.45 2.56
N VAL A 392 14.67 -15.03 2.57
CA VAL A 392 13.51 -15.93 2.80
C VAL A 392 13.37 -16.94 1.65
N TYR A 393 13.51 -16.53 0.40
CA TYR A 393 13.48 -17.46 -0.73
C TYR A 393 14.57 -18.53 -0.60
N ASN A 394 15.78 -18.14 -0.23
CA ASN A 394 16.88 -19.08 0.00
C ASN A 394 16.64 -20.00 1.21
N LYS A 395 15.95 -19.52 2.25
CA LYS A 395 15.57 -20.33 3.43
C LYS A 395 14.59 -21.44 3.05
N VAL A 396 13.62 -21.17 2.18
CA VAL A 396 12.61 -22.17 1.77
C VAL A 396 13.11 -23.16 0.72
N LEU A 397 14.30 -22.95 0.13
CA LEU A 397 14.95 -23.88 -0.81
C LEU A 397 15.87 -24.90 -0.12
N LYS A 398 16.14 -24.73 1.17
CA LYS A 398 16.92 -25.67 2.01
C LYS A 398 16.02 -26.76 2.55
#